data_6f96a5cae02edc0286ee5628f6e93a21
#
_entry.id   6f96a5cae02edc0286ee5628f6e93a21
#
_cell.length_a   1.000
_cell.length_b   1.000
_cell.length_c   1.000
_cell.angle_alpha   90.00
_cell.angle_beta   90.00
_cell.angle_gamma   90.00
#
_symmetry.space_group_name_H-M   'P 1'
#
loop_
_entity.id
_entity.type
_entity.pdbx_description
1 polymer ?
#
loop_
_entity_poly.entity_id
_entity_poly.type
_entity_poly.pdbx_seq_one_letter_code
_entity_poly.pdbx_strand_id
1 'polypeptide(L)'
;CGYPCCHDYADAIAIGQANINQCPPGGQAGIQKLSLLTGLPALPLNPAHGQEGPRQLAWINESRCIGCTLCIKACPVDAIVGGFKFMHTVLADQCTGCELCVAPCPVNCIELVTPIAPLAWTPEDAATAKARFIARQRRRLGHEQAQQNATQKSDRLANVLERARQRARSRLSDRGAEPVE
;
A
#
# COMPACT_ATOMS: atom_id res chain seq x y z
N CYS A 1 0.02 -2.30 14.92
CA CYS A 1 -1.19 -3.13 14.96
C CYS A 1 -1.08 -4.42 14.15
N GLY A 2 -0.04 -4.58 13.33
CA GLY A 2 0.17 -5.78 12.49
C GLY A 2 -0.62 -5.78 11.18
N TYR A 3 -1.37 -4.73 10.87
CA TYR A 3 -2.16 -4.60 9.64
C TYR A 3 -1.51 -3.63 8.65
N PRO A 4 -1.66 -3.86 7.33
CA PRO A 4 -1.04 -3.02 6.31
C PRO A 4 -1.63 -1.61 6.22
N CYS A 5 -2.84 -1.39 6.72
CA CYS A 5 -3.46 -0.07 6.82
C CYS A 5 -4.56 -0.03 7.90
N CYS A 6 -5.01 1.19 8.24
CA CYS A 6 -6.08 1.38 9.24
C CYS A 6 -7.43 0.80 8.79
N HIS A 7 -7.68 0.71 7.49
CA HIS A 7 -8.90 0.11 6.93
C HIS A 7 -8.95 -1.39 7.24
N ASP A 8 -7.88 -2.11 6.92
CA ASP A 8 -7.80 -3.56 7.15
C ASP A 8 -7.90 -3.90 8.65
N TYR A 9 -7.33 -3.03 9.52
CA TYR A 9 -7.50 -3.16 10.96
C TYR A 9 -8.95 -2.93 11.39
N ALA A 10 -9.63 -1.92 10.84
CA ALA A 10 -11.02 -1.64 11.14
C ALA A 10 -11.95 -2.78 10.68
N ASP A 11 -11.70 -3.34 9.51
CA ASP A 11 -12.44 -4.50 9.00
C ASP A 11 -12.24 -5.73 9.90
N ALA A 12 -11.00 -5.97 10.32
CA ALA A 12 -10.69 -7.07 11.25
C ALA A 12 -11.39 -6.91 12.60
N ILE A 13 -11.52 -5.68 13.12
CA ILE A 13 -12.32 -5.40 14.31
C ILE A 13 -13.80 -5.70 14.05
N ALA A 14 -14.34 -5.24 12.92
CA ALA A 14 -15.75 -5.39 12.60
C ALA A 14 -16.19 -6.86 12.48
N ILE A 15 -15.29 -7.74 12.03
CA ILE A 15 -15.54 -9.19 11.92
C ILE A 15 -15.01 -9.99 13.11
N GLY A 16 -14.53 -9.32 14.18
CA GLY A 16 -14.08 -9.96 15.42
C GLY A 16 -12.73 -10.67 15.37
N GLN A 17 -11.92 -10.39 14.33
CA GLN A 17 -10.57 -10.96 14.16
C GLN A 17 -9.47 -10.13 14.85
N ALA A 18 -9.74 -8.90 15.22
CA ALA A 18 -8.81 -8.04 15.92
C ALA A 18 -9.45 -7.38 17.15
N ASN A 19 -8.65 -7.19 18.19
CA ASN A 19 -9.05 -6.40 19.36
C ASN A 19 -8.87 -4.91 19.09
N ILE A 20 -9.68 -4.06 19.76
CA ILE A 20 -9.64 -2.60 19.60
C ILE A 20 -8.39 -1.94 20.21
N ASN A 21 -7.57 -2.67 20.95
CA ASN A 21 -6.41 -2.18 21.69
C ASN A 21 -5.04 -2.49 21.07
N GLN A 22 -4.97 -2.60 19.72
CA GLN A 22 -3.75 -2.99 19.01
C GLN A 22 -3.06 -1.82 18.28
N CYS A 23 -3.56 -0.58 18.39
CA CYS A 23 -3.03 0.56 17.63
C CYS A 23 -2.23 1.52 18.53
N PRO A 24 -0.86 1.45 18.56
CA PRO A 24 -0.04 2.37 19.36
C PRO A 24 -0.21 3.85 18.99
N PRO A 25 -0.20 4.23 17.68
CA PRO A 25 -0.43 5.62 17.30
C PRO A 25 -1.82 6.15 17.68
N GLY A 26 -2.82 5.29 17.80
CA GLY A 26 -4.15 5.66 18.28
C GLY A 26 -4.23 5.84 19.79
N GLY A 27 -3.36 5.17 20.52
CA GLY A 27 -3.24 5.21 21.96
C GLY A 27 -4.54 4.88 22.69
N GLN A 28 -4.58 5.23 23.98
CA GLN A 28 -5.75 5.00 24.81
C GLN A 28 -6.97 5.82 24.35
N ALA A 29 -6.75 7.01 23.78
CA ALA A 29 -7.82 7.82 23.21
C ALA A 29 -8.50 7.15 22.01
N GLY A 30 -7.72 6.49 21.16
CA GLY A 30 -8.25 5.70 20.04
C GLY A 30 -9.06 4.50 20.51
N ILE A 31 -8.58 3.78 21.53
CA ILE A 31 -9.27 2.64 22.15
C ILE A 31 -10.63 3.07 22.72
N GLN A 32 -10.69 4.20 23.41
CA GLN A 32 -11.95 4.72 23.94
C GLN A 32 -12.97 5.04 22.83
N LYS A 33 -12.52 5.68 21.73
CA LYS A 33 -13.38 5.96 20.57
C LYS A 33 -13.88 4.67 19.91
N LEU A 34 -13.01 3.68 19.75
CA LEU A 34 -13.39 2.38 19.18
C LEU A 34 -14.35 1.63 20.11
N SER A 35 -14.13 1.68 21.43
CA SER A 35 -15.04 1.10 22.43
C SER A 35 -16.44 1.69 22.34
N LEU A 36 -16.56 3.01 22.22
CA LEU A 36 -17.86 3.68 22.04
C LEU A 36 -18.57 3.27 20.74
N LEU A 37 -17.81 3.05 19.66
CA LEU A 37 -18.38 2.67 18.36
C LEU A 37 -18.77 1.20 18.27
N THR A 38 -18.00 0.32 18.90
CA THR A 38 -18.18 -1.14 18.79
C THR A 38 -18.94 -1.77 19.94
N GLY A 39 -19.06 -1.07 21.07
CA GLY A 39 -19.58 -1.62 22.32
C GLY A 39 -18.63 -2.57 23.05
N LEU A 40 -17.39 -2.76 22.54
CA LEU A 40 -16.39 -3.60 23.18
C LEU A 40 -15.75 -2.89 24.39
N PRO A 41 -15.29 -3.62 25.42
CA PRO A 41 -14.66 -3.02 26.59
C PRO A 41 -13.35 -2.32 26.22
N ALA A 42 -13.12 -1.11 26.76
CA ALA A 42 -11.89 -0.36 26.60
C ALA A 42 -10.76 -0.98 27.44
N LEU A 43 -10.01 -1.89 26.85
CA LEU A 43 -8.84 -2.52 27.46
C LEU A 43 -7.61 -1.59 27.34
N PRO A 44 -6.59 -1.75 28.20
CA PRO A 44 -5.29 -1.09 28.02
C PRO A 44 -4.67 -1.46 26.68
N LEU A 45 -3.83 -0.55 26.13
CA LEU A 45 -3.09 -0.83 24.90
C LEU A 45 -2.28 -2.13 25.05
N ASN A 46 -2.39 -3.00 24.06
CA ASN A 46 -1.67 -4.27 24.08
C ASN A 46 -0.16 -4.06 23.81
N PRO A 47 0.71 -4.32 24.79
CA PRO A 47 2.15 -4.06 24.67
C PRO A 47 2.86 -4.90 23.60
N ALA A 48 2.24 -6.00 23.16
CA ALA A 48 2.78 -6.81 22.04
C ALA A 48 2.81 -6.05 20.69
N HIS A 49 2.02 -4.98 20.56
CA HIS A 49 1.97 -4.15 19.35
C HIS A 49 2.74 -2.83 19.49
N GLY A 50 3.35 -2.55 20.64
CA GLY A 50 4.11 -1.35 20.93
C GLY A 50 3.51 -0.52 22.07
N GLN A 51 4.04 0.68 22.26
CA GLN A 51 3.63 1.59 23.33
C GLN A 51 3.11 2.90 22.75
N GLU A 52 2.20 3.53 23.48
CA GLU A 52 1.77 4.88 23.16
C GLU A 52 2.92 5.88 23.42
N GLY A 53 3.12 6.79 22.49
CA GLY A 53 4.15 7.81 22.57
C GLY A 53 3.75 9.07 21.78
N PRO A 54 4.58 10.11 21.82
CA PRO A 54 4.36 11.30 21.00
C PRO A 54 4.36 10.91 19.53
N ARG A 55 3.55 11.60 18.72
CA ARG A 55 3.49 11.38 17.28
C ARG A 55 4.88 11.60 16.68
N GLN A 56 5.41 10.57 16.05
CA GLN A 56 6.65 10.62 15.30
C GLN A 56 6.37 10.75 13.80
N LEU A 57 7.32 11.32 13.08
CA LEU A 57 7.29 11.42 11.63
C LEU A 57 8.42 10.55 11.05
N ALA A 58 8.16 9.92 9.93
CA ALA A 58 9.22 9.26 9.20
C ALA A 58 10.14 10.33 8.57
N TRP A 59 11.44 10.11 8.67
CA TRP A 59 12.47 10.88 8.01
C TRP A 59 13.35 9.95 7.20
N ILE A 60 13.68 10.35 5.97
CA ILE A 60 14.51 9.54 5.07
C ILE A 60 15.87 10.21 4.94
N ASN A 61 16.91 9.46 5.26
CA ASN A 61 18.28 9.87 4.97
C ASN A 61 18.52 9.76 3.46
N GLU A 62 18.43 10.90 2.76
CA GLU A 62 18.49 10.97 1.30
C GLU A 62 19.83 10.46 0.74
N SER A 63 20.94 10.66 1.47
CA SER A 63 22.28 10.18 1.06
C SER A 63 22.41 8.65 1.07
N ARG A 64 21.58 7.96 1.87
CA ARG A 64 21.54 6.49 1.96
C ARG A 64 20.44 5.90 1.08
N CYS A 65 19.51 6.71 0.59
CA CYS A 65 18.37 6.25 -0.18
C CYS A 65 18.79 5.80 -1.58
N ILE A 66 18.45 4.55 -1.92
CA ILE A 66 18.76 3.95 -3.24
C ILE A 66 17.62 4.08 -4.27
N GLY A 67 16.53 4.76 -3.95
CA GLY A 67 15.42 4.96 -4.88
C GLY A 67 14.63 3.69 -5.22
N CYS A 68 14.50 2.74 -4.28
CA CYS A 68 13.83 1.45 -4.53
C CYS A 68 12.30 1.51 -4.57
N THR A 69 11.68 2.61 -4.20
CA THR A 69 10.23 2.87 -4.16
C THR A 69 9.40 2.02 -3.19
N LEU A 70 9.99 1.15 -2.39
CA LEU A 70 9.25 0.27 -1.48
C LEU A 70 8.50 1.06 -0.39
N CYS A 71 9.11 2.11 0.16
CA CYS A 71 8.47 3.00 1.14
C CYS A 71 7.27 3.77 0.54
N ILE A 72 7.36 4.20 -0.73
CA ILE A 72 6.23 4.84 -1.45
C ILE A 72 5.08 3.84 -1.59
N LYS A 73 5.38 2.59 -1.95
CA LYS A 73 4.36 1.53 -2.06
C LYS A 73 3.70 1.23 -0.71
N ALA A 74 4.46 1.27 0.37
CA ALA A 74 3.97 0.99 1.72
C ALA A 74 3.17 2.15 2.32
N CYS A 75 3.42 3.41 1.92
CA CYS A 75 2.75 4.56 2.50
C CYS A 75 1.26 4.61 2.14
N PRO A 76 0.32 4.52 3.09
CA PRO A 76 -1.11 4.45 2.80
C PRO A 76 -1.72 5.78 2.38
N VAL A 77 -1.03 6.89 2.64
CA VAL A 77 -1.54 8.27 2.41
C VAL A 77 -0.69 9.08 1.41
N ASP A 78 0.21 8.43 0.67
CA ASP A 78 1.11 9.06 -0.29
C ASP A 78 1.92 10.25 0.29
N ALA A 79 2.36 10.11 1.53
CA ALA A 79 3.19 11.11 2.19
C ALA A 79 4.68 11.02 1.79
N ILE A 80 5.06 10.12 0.89
CA ILE A 80 6.45 9.95 0.43
C ILE A 80 6.51 10.22 -1.05
N VAL A 81 7.39 11.14 -1.44
CA VAL A 81 7.64 11.52 -2.82
C VAL A 81 9.03 11.06 -3.27
N GLY A 82 9.20 10.89 -4.57
CA GLY A 82 10.42 10.42 -5.21
C GLY A 82 10.11 9.49 -6.37
N GLY A 83 11.10 8.74 -6.84
CA GLY A 83 10.93 7.85 -7.99
C GLY A 83 11.96 6.73 -8.02
N PHE A 84 11.81 5.82 -8.99
CA PHE A 84 12.77 4.73 -9.18
C PHE A 84 14.16 5.28 -9.53
N LYS A 85 15.16 4.89 -8.75
CA LYS A 85 16.55 5.39 -8.81
C LYS A 85 16.74 6.86 -8.44
N PHE A 86 15.71 7.53 -7.90
CA PHE A 86 15.81 8.86 -7.30
C PHE A 86 15.60 8.77 -5.80
N MET A 87 16.24 9.64 -5.03
CA MET A 87 16.03 9.71 -3.59
C MET A 87 14.56 9.99 -3.26
N HIS A 88 14.14 9.53 -2.09
CA HIS A 88 12.80 9.76 -1.59
C HIS A 88 12.84 10.74 -0.42
N THR A 89 11.78 11.54 -0.28
CA THR A 89 11.59 12.40 0.88
C THR A 89 10.17 12.28 1.43
N VAL A 90 10.00 12.60 2.71
CA VAL A 90 8.71 12.54 3.40
C VAL A 90 8.11 13.93 3.48
N LEU A 91 6.85 14.05 3.09
CA LEU A 91 6.05 15.25 3.31
C LEU A 91 5.53 15.22 4.76
N ALA A 92 6.19 15.97 5.63
CA ALA A 92 5.97 15.93 7.08
C ALA A 92 4.53 16.27 7.50
N ASP A 93 3.91 17.25 6.82
CA ASP A 93 2.51 17.66 7.00
C ASP A 93 1.49 16.57 6.65
N GLN A 94 1.90 15.61 5.81
CA GLN A 94 1.05 14.52 5.32
C GLN A 94 1.35 13.18 5.99
N CYS A 95 2.48 13.08 6.70
CA CYS A 95 2.88 11.87 7.38
C CYS A 95 1.99 11.61 8.60
N THR A 96 1.40 10.42 8.68
CA THR A 96 0.53 10.01 9.78
C THR A 96 1.29 9.35 10.95
N GLY A 97 2.62 9.11 10.81
CA GLY A 97 3.42 8.43 11.84
C GLY A 97 3.12 6.94 11.98
N CYS A 98 2.58 6.30 10.94
CA CYS A 98 2.15 4.89 11.00
C CYS A 98 3.27 3.85 10.89
N GLU A 99 4.53 4.26 10.63
CA GLU A 99 5.75 3.44 10.58
C GLU A 99 5.81 2.39 9.47
N LEU A 100 4.77 2.21 8.67
CA LEU A 100 4.69 1.17 7.63
C LEU A 100 5.77 1.25 6.56
N CYS A 101 6.42 2.40 6.41
CA CYS A 101 7.52 2.60 5.46
C CYS A 101 8.89 2.13 5.97
N VAL A 102 9.04 1.90 7.29
CA VAL A 102 10.33 1.55 7.91
C VAL A 102 10.74 0.12 7.55
N ALA A 103 9.90 -0.85 7.85
CA ALA A 103 10.19 -2.27 7.66
C ALA A 103 10.58 -2.67 6.21
N PRO A 104 9.94 -2.14 5.14
CA PRO A 104 10.29 -2.52 3.77
C PRO A 104 11.55 -1.83 3.22
N CYS A 105 12.22 -0.95 3.99
CA CYS A 105 13.41 -0.26 3.52
C CYS A 105 14.65 -1.19 3.56
N PRO A 106 15.21 -1.61 2.40
CA PRO A 106 16.29 -2.60 2.36
C PRO A 106 17.65 -2.07 2.85
N VAL A 107 17.79 -0.75 2.93
CA VAL A 107 19.02 -0.07 3.38
C VAL A 107 18.85 0.65 4.73
N ASN A 108 17.73 0.45 5.41
CA ASN A 108 17.42 1.04 6.71
C ASN A 108 17.73 2.56 6.77
N CYS A 109 17.33 3.30 5.72
CA CYS A 109 17.57 4.74 5.66
C CYS A 109 16.38 5.57 6.19
N ILE A 110 15.38 4.94 6.79
CA ILE A 110 14.18 5.60 7.32
C ILE A 110 14.22 5.54 8.84
N GLU A 111 14.15 6.69 9.45
CA GLU A 111 14.15 6.88 10.91
C GLU A 111 12.86 7.57 11.33
N LEU A 112 12.46 7.35 12.58
CA LEU A 112 11.33 8.05 13.20
C LEU A 112 11.88 9.20 14.02
N VAL A 113 11.39 10.40 13.73
CA VAL A 113 11.81 11.61 14.41
C VAL A 113 10.62 12.25 15.14
N THR A 114 10.85 12.68 16.37
CA THR A 114 9.86 13.44 17.13
C THR A 114 10.00 14.91 16.73
N PRO A 115 8.94 15.55 16.21
CA PRO A 115 8.97 16.97 15.88
C PRO A 115 9.25 17.82 17.13
N ILE A 116 9.96 18.94 16.94
CA ILE A 116 10.27 19.88 18.05
C ILE A 116 9.01 20.42 18.69
N ALA A 117 7.99 20.73 17.88
CA ALA A 117 6.67 21.10 18.37
C ALA A 117 5.76 19.85 18.37
N PRO A 118 5.07 19.54 19.47
CA PRO A 118 4.13 18.44 19.51
C PRO A 118 3.04 18.60 18.43
N LEU A 119 2.92 17.62 17.55
CA LEU A 119 1.87 17.59 16.53
C LEU A 119 0.65 16.87 17.11
N ALA A 120 -0.34 17.65 17.55
CA ALA A 120 -1.63 17.09 17.88
C ALA A 120 -2.32 16.57 16.62
N TRP A 121 -2.96 15.40 16.72
CA TRP A 121 -3.77 14.86 15.64
C TRP A 121 -5.18 15.43 15.72
N THR A 122 -5.55 16.26 14.76
CA THR A 122 -6.86 16.91 14.70
C THR A 122 -7.88 16.09 13.88
N PRO A 123 -9.19 16.36 14.04
CA PRO A 123 -10.21 15.76 13.17
C PRO A 123 -10.01 16.10 11.69
N GLU A 124 -9.48 17.28 11.37
CA GLU A 124 -9.15 17.74 10.01
C GLU A 124 -7.99 16.93 9.42
N ASP A 125 -6.95 16.64 10.20
CA ASP A 125 -5.84 15.75 9.80
C ASP A 125 -6.37 14.36 9.49
N ALA A 126 -7.26 13.84 10.32
CA ALA A 126 -7.88 12.53 10.12
C ALA A 126 -8.72 12.49 8.83
N ALA A 127 -9.51 13.53 8.57
CA ALA A 127 -10.32 13.64 7.35
C ALA A 127 -9.43 13.72 6.09
N THR A 128 -8.36 14.53 6.16
CA THR A 128 -7.38 14.66 5.07
C THR A 128 -6.66 13.34 4.80
N ALA A 129 -6.17 12.67 5.83
CA ALA A 129 -5.52 11.37 5.69
C ALA A 129 -6.46 10.32 5.09
N LYS A 130 -7.74 10.29 5.51
CA LYS A 130 -8.77 9.42 4.94
C LYS A 130 -9.02 9.72 3.46
N ALA A 131 -9.14 10.99 3.09
CA ALA A 131 -9.34 11.39 1.69
C ALA A 131 -8.16 10.95 0.80
N ARG A 132 -6.93 11.13 1.26
CA ARG A 132 -5.70 10.69 0.58
C ARG A 132 -5.65 9.17 0.43
N PHE A 133 -5.98 8.43 1.48
CA PHE A 133 -6.09 6.97 1.44
C PHE A 133 -7.08 6.51 0.36
N ILE A 134 -8.30 7.08 0.34
CA ILE A 134 -9.30 6.73 -0.66
C ILE A 134 -8.82 7.06 -2.09
N ALA A 135 -8.21 8.22 -2.29
CA ALA A 135 -7.67 8.62 -3.58
C ALA A 135 -6.56 7.65 -4.06
N ARG A 136 -5.68 7.23 -3.15
CA ARG A 136 -4.66 6.23 -3.43
C ARG A 136 -5.26 4.88 -3.82
N GLN A 137 -6.24 4.39 -3.08
CA GLN A 137 -6.91 3.13 -3.39
C GLN A 137 -7.55 3.15 -4.78
N ARG A 138 -8.24 4.22 -5.13
CA ARG A 138 -8.83 4.40 -6.48
C ARG A 138 -7.76 4.34 -7.58
N ARG A 139 -6.61 5.00 -7.39
CA ARG A 139 -5.50 4.94 -8.36
C ARG A 139 -4.95 3.52 -8.50
N ARG A 140 -4.73 2.83 -7.39
CA ARG A 140 -4.23 1.44 -7.42
C ARG A 140 -5.16 0.52 -8.18
N LEU A 141 -6.46 0.53 -7.85
CA LEU A 141 -7.47 -0.27 -8.55
C LEU A 141 -7.52 0.05 -10.05
N GLY A 142 -7.46 1.34 -10.42
CA GLY A 142 -7.40 1.75 -11.82
C GLY A 142 -6.17 1.20 -12.55
N HIS A 143 -5.00 1.23 -11.93
CA HIS A 143 -3.78 0.64 -12.50
C HIS A 143 -3.87 -0.88 -12.64
N GLU A 144 -4.39 -1.58 -11.64
CA GLU A 144 -4.57 -3.04 -11.68
C GLU A 144 -5.53 -3.45 -12.80
N GLN A 145 -6.64 -2.73 -12.96
CA GLN A 145 -7.59 -2.96 -14.06
C GLN A 145 -6.96 -2.70 -15.43
N ALA A 146 -6.20 -1.60 -15.55
CA ALA A 146 -5.52 -1.28 -16.80
C ALA A 146 -4.48 -2.35 -17.18
N GLN A 147 -3.73 -2.87 -16.20
CA GLN A 147 -2.79 -3.97 -16.41
C GLN A 147 -3.48 -5.26 -16.82
N GLN A 148 -4.58 -5.64 -16.15
CA GLN A 148 -5.38 -6.81 -16.50
C GLN A 148 -5.93 -6.72 -17.94
N ASN A 149 -6.46 -5.56 -18.31
CA ASN A 149 -6.96 -5.32 -19.67
C ASN A 149 -5.83 -5.41 -20.71
N ALA A 150 -4.64 -4.87 -20.41
CA ALA A 150 -3.48 -4.97 -21.30
C ALA A 150 -3.03 -6.43 -21.49
N THR A 151 -2.96 -7.21 -20.42
CA THR A 151 -2.63 -8.64 -20.47
C THR A 151 -3.64 -9.41 -21.30
N GLN A 152 -4.94 -9.24 -21.04
CA GLN A 152 -5.98 -9.90 -21.82
C GLN A 152 -5.92 -9.55 -23.32
N LYS A 153 -5.63 -8.28 -23.65
CA LYS A 153 -5.45 -7.85 -25.04
C LYS A 153 -4.24 -8.55 -25.69
N SER A 154 -3.13 -8.65 -24.98
CA SER A 154 -1.94 -9.36 -25.42
C SER A 154 -2.23 -10.83 -25.69
N ASP A 155 -2.91 -11.52 -24.77
CA ASP A 155 -3.26 -12.94 -24.90
C ASP A 155 -4.21 -13.20 -26.07
N ARG A 156 -5.20 -12.33 -26.27
CA ARG A 156 -6.08 -12.40 -27.44
C ARG A 156 -5.30 -12.28 -28.76
N LEU A 157 -4.36 -11.33 -28.83
CA LEU A 157 -3.52 -11.15 -30.00
C LEU A 157 -2.63 -12.35 -30.25
N ALA A 158 -1.99 -12.88 -29.19
CA ALA A 158 -1.17 -14.10 -29.28
C ALA A 158 -1.97 -15.29 -29.81
N ASN A 159 -3.19 -15.50 -29.32
CA ASN A 159 -4.09 -16.55 -29.79
C ASN A 159 -4.50 -16.39 -31.26
N VAL A 160 -4.76 -15.15 -31.71
CA VAL A 160 -5.06 -14.87 -33.13
C VAL A 160 -3.87 -15.18 -34.02
N LEU A 161 -2.68 -14.75 -33.62
CA LEU A 161 -1.45 -15.02 -34.34
C LEU A 161 -1.14 -16.52 -34.43
N GLU A 162 -1.34 -17.26 -33.34
CA GLU A 162 -1.11 -18.71 -33.34
C GLU A 162 -2.09 -19.43 -34.27
N ARG A 163 -3.37 -19.09 -34.22
CA ARG A 163 -4.36 -19.62 -35.17
C ARG A 163 -4.04 -19.29 -36.62
N ALA A 164 -3.53 -18.10 -36.92
CA ALA A 164 -3.09 -17.71 -38.24
C ALA A 164 -1.87 -18.53 -38.71
N ARG A 165 -0.89 -18.75 -37.82
CA ARG A 165 0.28 -19.61 -38.06
C ARG A 165 -0.12 -21.07 -38.35
N GLN A 166 -1.04 -21.63 -37.58
CA GLN A 166 -1.56 -22.99 -37.77
C GLN A 166 -2.25 -23.14 -39.12
N ARG A 167 -3.10 -22.17 -39.49
CA ARG A 167 -3.75 -22.16 -40.83
C ARG A 167 -2.75 -22.02 -41.97
N ALA A 168 -1.69 -21.23 -41.80
CA ALA A 168 -0.63 -21.12 -42.82
C ALA A 168 0.15 -22.43 -42.96
N ARG A 169 0.47 -23.10 -41.86
CA ARG A 169 1.16 -24.42 -41.90
C ARG A 169 0.31 -25.49 -42.58
N SER A 170 -0.98 -25.60 -42.28
CA SER A 170 -1.87 -26.57 -42.93
C SER A 170 -1.97 -26.35 -44.44
N ARG A 171 -2.08 -25.08 -44.87
CA ARG A 171 -2.11 -24.77 -46.31
C ARG A 171 -0.79 -25.13 -47.06
N LEU A 172 0.36 -25.04 -46.37
CA LEU A 172 1.64 -25.45 -46.96
C LEU A 172 1.77 -26.96 -47.02
N SER A 173 1.26 -27.71 -46.02
CA SER A 173 1.26 -29.18 -46.07
C SER A 173 0.36 -29.71 -47.18
N ASP A 174 -0.83 -29.09 -47.39
CA ASP A 174 -1.75 -29.50 -48.45
C ASP A 174 -1.22 -29.25 -49.89
N ARG A 175 -0.39 -28.21 -50.08
CA ARG A 175 0.27 -27.93 -51.34
C ARG A 175 1.46 -28.83 -51.64
N GLY A 176 2.07 -29.45 -50.64
CA GLY A 176 3.18 -30.39 -50.79
C GLY A 176 2.76 -31.83 -51.13
N ALA A 177 1.46 -32.11 -51.17
CA ALA A 177 0.91 -33.45 -51.40
C ALA A 177 0.45 -33.69 -52.87
N GLU A 178 0.71 -32.80 -53.84
CA GLU A 178 0.42 -33.08 -55.24
C GLU A 178 1.49 -34.02 -55.80
N PRO A 179 1.11 -35.23 -56.27
CA PRO A 179 2.07 -36.13 -56.91
C PRO A 179 2.45 -35.52 -58.26
N VAL A 180 3.75 -35.41 -58.50
CA VAL A 180 4.30 -35.11 -59.82
C VAL A 180 4.09 -36.37 -60.69
N GLU A 181 3.17 -36.32 -61.66
CA GLU A 181 3.07 -37.32 -62.74
C GLU A 181 4.22 -37.15 -63.73
#